data_439d7a7bd4e5dd634c95f2738017f2f8
#
_entry.id   439d7a7bd4e5dd634c95f2738017f2f8
#
_cell.length_a   1.000
_cell.length_b   1.000
_cell.length_c   1.000
_cell.angle_alpha   90.00
_cell.angle_beta   90.00
_cell.angle_gamma   90.00
#
_symmetry.space_group_name_H-M   'P 1'
#
loop_
_entity.id
_entity.type
_entity.pdbx_description
1 polymer ?
#
loop_
_entity_poly.entity_id
_entity_poly.type
_entity_poly.pdbx_seq_one_letter_code
_entity_poly.pdbx_strand_id
1 'polypeptide(L)' 'MAKNNWKVRCNHTPEVIDRILMPIRKRGLSVDKMAYEREGEFGNCTLVFEMDENDATRIYKNLMRITDILDVERL' A
#
# COMPACT_ATOMS: atom_id res chain seq x y z
N MET A 1 7.08 -10.71 14.36
CA MET A 1 6.39 -9.98 13.28
C MET A 1 6.32 -10.85 12.02
N ALA A 2 5.23 -10.78 11.30
CA ALA A 2 5.02 -11.61 10.12
C ALA A 2 5.22 -10.79 8.84
N LYS A 3 5.71 -11.44 7.80
CA LYS A 3 5.80 -10.85 6.48
C LYS A 3 4.41 -10.73 5.87
N ASN A 4 4.11 -9.57 5.33
CA ASN A 4 2.83 -9.29 4.69
C ASN A 4 3.04 -8.99 3.21
N ASN A 5 2.22 -9.62 2.38
CA ASN A 5 2.16 -9.36 0.94
C ASN A 5 0.83 -8.68 0.64
N TRP A 6 0.89 -7.49 0.10
CA TRP A 6 -0.31 -6.70 -0.19
C TRP A 6 -0.36 -6.30 -1.65
N LYS A 7 -1.57 -6.26 -2.17
CA LYS A 7 -1.81 -5.77 -3.53
C LYS A 7 -2.75 -4.58 -3.45
N VAL A 8 -2.32 -3.45 -3.97
CA VAL A 8 -3.08 -2.21 -3.94
C VAL A 8 -3.43 -1.82 -5.36
N ARG A 9 -4.72 -1.64 -5.62
CA ARG A 9 -5.19 -1.12 -6.89
C ARG A 9 -5.60 0.33 -6.71
N CYS A 10 -5.19 1.20 -7.63
CA CYS A 10 -5.38 2.64 -7.50
C CYS A 10 -5.58 3.31 -8.84
N ASN A 11 -6.05 4.55 -8.79
CA ASN A 11 -5.97 5.44 -9.94
C ASN A 11 -4.52 5.86 -10.13
N HIS A 12 -4.05 5.88 -11.37
CA HIS A 12 -2.68 6.29 -11.64
C HIS A 12 -2.58 7.82 -11.69
N THR A 13 -1.93 8.37 -10.66
CA THR A 13 -1.65 9.81 -10.57
C THR A 13 -0.16 10.00 -10.27
N PRO A 14 0.41 11.20 -10.51
CA PRO A 14 1.84 11.42 -10.22
C PRO A 14 2.24 11.17 -8.77
N GLU A 15 1.33 11.39 -7.81
CA GLU A 15 1.64 11.25 -6.39
C GLU A 15 1.15 9.94 -5.76
N VAL A 16 0.53 9.03 -6.52
CA VAL A 16 -0.13 7.88 -5.91
C VAL A 16 0.84 6.96 -5.16
N ILE A 17 2.05 6.79 -5.69
CA ILE A 17 3.07 5.97 -5.03
C ILE A 17 3.42 6.54 -3.66
N ASP A 18 3.63 7.86 -3.58
CA ASP A 18 3.92 8.53 -2.32
C ASP A 18 2.76 8.40 -1.33
N ARG A 19 1.54 8.50 -1.82
CA ARG A 19 0.34 8.35 -0.98
C ARG A 19 0.20 6.96 -0.41
N ILE A 20 0.55 5.94 -1.18
CA ILE A 20 0.54 4.55 -0.72
C ILE A 20 1.59 4.35 0.38
N LEU A 21 2.78 4.91 0.20
CA LEU A 21 3.88 4.73 1.14
C LEU A 21 3.72 5.56 2.42
N MET A 22 2.98 6.66 2.37
CA MET A 22 2.87 7.58 3.50
C MET A 22 2.38 6.94 4.80
N PRO A 23 1.29 6.16 4.83
CA PRO A 23 0.86 5.51 6.07
C PRO A 23 1.89 4.56 6.65
N ILE A 24 2.65 3.90 5.78
CA ILE A 24 3.68 2.95 6.19
C ILE A 24 4.85 3.70 6.82
N ARG A 25 5.31 4.77 6.18
CA ARG A 25 6.43 5.58 6.71
C ARG A 25 6.06 6.29 8.00
N LYS A 26 4.83 6.76 8.15
CA LYS A 26 4.36 7.42 9.37
C LYS A 26 4.44 6.52 10.60
N ARG A 27 4.36 5.22 10.42
CA ARG A 27 4.47 4.27 11.51
C ARG A 27 5.89 3.74 11.71
N GLY A 28 6.85 4.32 10.99
CA GLY A 28 8.25 3.92 11.10
C GLY A 28 8.57 2.57 10.49
N LEU A 29 7.72 2.09 9.60
CA LEU A 29 7.93 0.81 8.94
C LEU A 29 8.64 0.97 7.61
N SER A 30 9.39 -0.04 7.20
CA SER A 30 10.08 -0.09 5.92
C SER A 30 9.40 -1.09 5.00
N VAL A 31 9.42 -0.79 3.71
CA VAL A 31 8.97 -1.73 2.68
C VAL A 31 10.16 -2.53 2.22
N ASP A 32 10.07 -3.87 2.30
CA ASP A 32 11.15 -4.76 1.86
C ASP A 32 11.19 -4.87 0.34
N LYS A 33 10.03 -4.86 -0.29
CA LYS A 33 9.92 -4.99 -1.73
C LYS A 33 8.67 -4.27 -2.22
N MET A 34 8.78 -3.58 -3.35
CA MET A 34 7.68 -2.88 -3.96
C MET A 34 7.78 -3.00 -5.48
N ALA A 35 6.65 -3.25 -6.12
CA ALA A 35 6.54 -3.21 -7.57
C ALA A 35 5.28 -2.42 -7.94
N TYR A 36 5.40 -1.53 -8.91
CA TYR A 36 4.28 -0.74 -9.39
C TYR A 36 4.17 -0.89 -10.89
N GLU A 37 2.97 -1.21 -11.37
CA GLU A 37 2.67 -1.30 -12.79
C GLU A 37 1.50 -0.41 -13.15
N ARG A 38 1.67 0.40 -14.17
CA ARG A 38 0.58 1.19 -14.71
C ARG A 38 -0.19 0.40 -15.75
N GLU A 39 -1.51 0.42 -15.67
CA GLU A 39 -2.41 -0.15 -16.67
C GLU A 39 -3.44 0.90 -17.09
N GLY A 40 -3.14 1.64 -18.19
CA GLY A 40 -4.00 2.72 -18.64
C GLY A 40 -4.13 3.82 -17.60
N GLU A 41 -5.33 4.03 -17.08
CA GLU A 41 -5.62 5.06 -16.07
C GLU A 41 -5.46 4.51 -14.63
N PHE A 42 -5.12 3.24 -14.49
CA PHE A 42 -5.03 2.56 -13.20
C PHE A 42 -3.59 2.14 -12.92
N GLY A 43 -3.34 1.84 -11.66
CA GLY A 43 -2.05 1.30 -11.23
C GLY A 43 -2.27 0.11 -10.31
N ASN A 44 -1.34 -0.83 -10.37
CA ASN A 44 -1.27 -1.98 -9.46
C ASN A 44 0.05 -1.93 -8.72
N CYS A 45 -0.01 -1.94 -7.40
CA CYS A 45 1.17 -1.89 -6.55
C CYS A 45 1.21 -3.13 -5.68
N THR A 46 2.32 -3.85 -5.71
CA THR A 46 2.55 -4.97 -4.80
C THR A 46 3.57 -4.54 -3.76
N LEU A 47 3.31 -4.88 -2.50
CA LEU A 47 4.14 -4.50 -1.37
C LEU A 47 4.45 -5.72 -0.53
N VAL A 48 5.70 -5.83 -0.09
CA VAL A 48 6.14 -6.84 0.88
C VAL A 48 6.80 -6.11 2.04
N PHE A 49 6.30 -6.30 3.24
CA PHE A 49 6.85 -5.67 4.43
C PHE A 49 6.47 -6.45 5.69
N GLU A 50 7.24 -6.25 6.75
CA GLU A 50 7.00 -6.91 8.02
C GLU A 50 6.34 -5.96 8.99
N MET A 51 5.29 -6.43 9.66
CA MET A 51 4.60 -5.67 10.69
C MET A 51 3.75 -6.60 11.54
N ASP A 52 3.33 -6.12 12.69
CA ASP A 52 2.37 -6.86 13.49
C ASP A 52 0.94 -6.61 12.98
N GLU A 53 -0.01 -7.40 13.49
CA GLU A 53 -1.40 -7.34 13.02
C GLU A 53 -2.08 -6.01 13.37
N ASN A 54 -1.70 -5.38 14.48
CA ASN A 54 -2.27 -4.08 14.85
C ASN A 54 -1.87 -3.01 13.83
N ASP A 55 -0.59 -2.98 13.45
CA ASP A 55 -0.11 -2.05 12.44
C ASP A 55 -0.73 -2.35 11.08
N ALA A 56 -0.83 -3.63 10.72
CA ALA A 56 -1.44 -4.03 9.46
C ALA A 56 -2.88 -3.54 9.34
N THR A 57 -3.67 -3.70 10.39
CA THR A 57 -5.06 -3.23 10.41
C THR A 57 -5.14 -1.72 10.25
N ARG A 58 -4.30 -0.98 10.93
CA ARG A 58 -4.29 0.48 10.84
C ARG A 58 -3.87 0.99 9.48
N ILE A 59 -2.84 0.39 8.91
CA ILE A 59 -2.36 0.76 7.56
C ILE A 59 -3.44 0.46 6.52
N TYR A 60 -4.08 -0.70 6.62
CA TYR A 60 -5.19 -1.06 5.73
C TYR A 60 -6.28 0.01 5.76
N LYS A 61 -6.73 0.40 6.95
CA LYS A 61 -7.76 1.43 7.10
C LYS A 61 -7.33 2.77 6.55
N ASN A 62 -6.08 3.15 6.78
CA ASN A 62 -5.55 4.41 6.26
C ASN A 62 -5.48 4.42 4.74
N LEU A 63 -5.05 3.31 4.14
CA LEU A 63 -5.01 3.19 2.68
C LEU A 63 -6.41 3.28 2.07
N MET A 64 -7.38 2.62 2.67
CA MET A 64 -8.75 2.64 2.16
C MET A 64 -9.42 4.02 2.23
N ARG A 65 -8.87 4.93 3.03
CA ARG A 65 -9.37 6.32 3.12
C ARG A 65 -8.80 7.23 2.05
N ILE A 66 -7.77 6.80 1.35
CA ILE A 66 -7.14 7.61 0.29
C ILE A 66 -8.04 7.55 -0.95
N THR A 67 -8.41 8.71 -1.48
CA THR A 67 -9.35 8.80 -2.60
C THR A 67 -8.91 8.03 -3.83
N ASP A 68 -7.61 8.02 -4.13
CA ASP A 68 -7.09 7.36 -5.31
C ASP A 68 -6.94 5.83 -5.15
N ILE A 69 -7.10 5.31 -3.93
CA ILE A 69 -7.02 3.88 -3.70
C ILE A 69 -8.39 3.24 -3.96
N LEU A 70 -8.41 2.28 -4.86
CA LEU A 70 -9.64 1.60 -5.26
C LEU A 70 -9.85 0.30 -4.48
N ASP A 71 -8.78 -0.42 -4.20
CA ASP A 71 -8.85 -1.68 -3.49
C ASP A 71 -7.52 -2.02 -2.85
N VAL A 72 -7.58 -2.70 -1.71
CA VAL A 72 -6.40 -3.20 -1.00
C VAL A 72 -6.65 -4.65 -0.65
N GLU A 73 -5.79 -5.53 -1.15
CA GLU A 73 -5.90 -6.96 -0.91
C GLU A 73 -4.69 -7.43 -0.10
N ARG A 74 -4.97 -8.06 1.03
CA ARG A 74 -3.94 -8.68 1.87
C ARG A 74 -3.83 -10.14 1.46
N LEU A 75 -2.69 -10.50 0.89
CA LEU A 75 -2.46 -11.86 0.36
C LEU A 75 -1.93 -12.82 1.43
#